data_d2d0c20e51231eee74cc8398e89682ea
#
_entry.id   d2d0c20e51231eee74cc8398e89682ea
#
_cell.length_a   1.000
_cell.length_b   1.000
_cell.length_c   1.000
_cell.angle_alpha   90.00
_cell.angle_beta   90.00
_cell.angle_gamma   90.00
#
_symmetry.space_group_name_H-M   'P 1'
#
loop_
_entity.id
_entity.type
_entity.pdbx_description
1 polymer ?
#
loop_
_entity_poly.entity_id
_entity_poly.type
_entity_poly.pdbx_seq_one_letter_code
_entity_poly.pdbx_strand_id
1 'polypeptide(L)'
;MKQFLLHVALLMSVIFVVGCEPTNVVPTPEPEPTPQPQPQPQPDKFTISIEVTDITAYKAMLTITPSNDRDRYACVFLSTEQVPVVDDDATMMQAIIERYDPAIFNGTWSEELTPLSPNTGYTVLAFGIQKDTPTSELFRYDFTSAEAGECKVKIESIDLVKLFDSREIVALDPSYANALAECECVAIVEMKTSVPTDNVYFWWYEEWMTAEYSEEAFFEDLLLYEPTDTVEVMDMYYSMNDEDRFFFAGIAEDDEGNKSPIYFGEPFTLSKEQCDPAEEFFTYVNNGSANTFIVKR
;
A
#
# COMPACT_ATOMS: atom_id res chain seq x y z
N MET A 1 -3.39 0.18 -48.29
CA MET A 1 -3.65 1.09 -49.43
C MET A 1 -3.01 2.44 -49.13
N LYS A 2 -2.14 2.83 -50.12
CA LYS A 2 -1.65 4.18 -50.44
C LYS A 2 -0.70 4.82 -49.42
N GLN A 3 0.54 4.86 -49.70
CA GLN A 3 1.40 5.55 -50.68
C GLN A 3 1.90 6.91 -50.16
N PHE A 4 3.21 6.97 -50.00
CA PHE A 4 4.20 7.77 -50.81
C PHE A 4 4.25 9.27 -50.45
N LEU A 5 5.41 9.79 -50.07
CA LEU A 5 6.17 10.65 -50.96
C LEU A 5 7.59 10.96 -50.49
N LEU A 6 8.51 10.59 -51.36
CA LEU A 6 9.94 10.89 -51.44
C LEU A 6 10.10 12.38 -51.85
N HIS A 7 11.05 13.11 -51.26
CA HIS A 7 11.59 14.31 -51.92
C HIS A 7 13.14 14.29 -51.91
N VAL A 8 13.64 14.18 -53.12
CA VAL A 8 15.02 14.39 -53.57
C VAL A 8 15.24 15.90 -53.71
N ALA A 9 16.34 16.45 -53.22
CA ALA A 9 16.80 17.79 -53.58
C ALA A 9 18.32 17.73 -53.93
N LEU A 10 18.50 17.91 -55.01
CA LEU A 10 19.31 18.48 -56.11
C LEU A 10 20.58 19.21 -55.67
N LEU A 11 21.69 18.69 -56.17
CA LEU A 11 23.00 19.36 -56.29
C LEU A 11 22.89 20.60 -57.20
N MET A 12 23.50 21.70 -56.79
CA MET A 12 24.02 22.69 -57.75
C MET A 12 25.51 22.95 -57.49
N SER A 13 26.30 22.49 -58.44
CA SER A 13 27.69 22.86 -58.63
C SER A 13 27.77 24.19 -59.33
N VAL A 14 28.52 25.13 -58.81
CA VAL A 14 28.96 26.31 -59.56
C VAL A 14 30.47 26.33 -59.65
N ILE A 15 30.94 26.18 -60.86
CA ILE A 15 32.37 26.28 -61.27
C ILE A 15 32.58 27.76 -61.59
N PHE A 16 33.60 28.40 -60.99
CA PHE A 16 34.20 29.63 -61.48
C PHE A 16 35.67 29.40 -61.72
N VAL A 17 36.04 29.80 -62.94
CA VAL A 17 37.38 29.65 -63.50
C VAL A 17 38.12 31.00 -63.46
N VAL A 18 39.34 30.93 -62.98
CA VAL A 18 40.58 31.63 -63.35
C VAL A 18 40.67 33.17 -63.31
N GLY A 19 41.64 33.61 -62.56
CA GLY A 19 42.40 34.86 -62.72
C GLY A 19 43.71 34.72 -61.97
N CYS A 20 44.80 34.48 -62.73
CA CYS A 20 46.17 34.58 -62.22
C CYS A 20 46.64 36.04 -62.24
N GLU A 21 47.13 36.54 -61.11
CA GLU A 21 48.13 37.61 -61.04
C GLU A 21 49.05 37.37 -59.84
N PRO A 22 50.36 37.63 -59.99
CA PRO A 22 51.34 37.32 -58.97
C PRO A 22 51.64 38.52 -58.09
N THR A 23 51.50 38.45 -56.80
CA THR A 23 52.23 39.39 -55.90
C THR A 23 52.27 38.93 -54.47
N ASN A 24 53.44 39.02 -53.92
CA ASN A 24 53.83 39.09 -52.50
C ASN A 24 53.37 37.96 -51.58
N VAL A 25 54.30 37.10 -51.28
CA VAL A 25 54.25 36.16 -50.18
C VAL A 25 54.34 36.93 -48.85
N VAL A 26 53.19 37.13 -48.22
CA VAL A 26 53.09 37.41 -46.80
C VAL A 26 53.04 36.04 -46.11
N PRO A 27 53.85 35.78 -45.05
CA PRO A 27 53.79 34.50 -44.37
C PRO A 27 52.39 34.33 -43.78
N THR A 28 51.69 33.25 -44.22
CA THR A 28 50.41 32.84 -43.71
C THR A 28 50.59 32.49 -42.23
N PRO A 29 49.82 33.08 -41.30
CA PRO A 29 49.83 32.59 -39.93
C PRO A 29 49.37 31.13 -39.88
N GLU A 30 50.13 30.37 -39.12
CA GLU A 30 49.86 28.95 -38.84
C GLU A 30 48.40 28.81 -38.32
N PRO A 31 47.56 27.89 -38.87
CA PRO A 31 46.21 27.78 -38.43
C PRO A 31 46.18 27.38 -36.94
N GLU A 32 45.50 28.20 -36.13
CA GLU A 32 45.22 27.90 -34.73
C GLU A 32 44.65 26.49 -34.63
N PRO A 33 45.11 25.65 -33.68
CA PRO A 33 44.58 24.31 -33.49
C PRO A 33 43.07 24.42 -33.23
N THR A 34 42.31 23.74 -34.11
CA THR A 34 40.86 23.60 -33.96
C THR A 34 40.55 23.04 -32.55
N PRO A 35 39.73 23.72 -31.76
CA PRO A 35 39.37 23.20 -30.45
C PRO A 35 38.85 21.79 -30.59
N GLN A 36 39.46 20.82 -29.90
CA GLN A 36 38.94 19.45 -29.82
C GLN A 36 37.54 19.52 -29.22
N PRO A 37 36.54 18.83 -29.79
CA PRO A 37 35.22 18.76 -29.17
C PRO A 37 35.39 18.27 -27.74
N GLN A 38 34.97 19.06 -26.79
CA GLN A 38 34.86 18.61 -25.41
C GLN A 38 33.95 17.39 -25.38
N PRO A 39 34.31 16.32 -24.64
CA PRO A 39 33.43 15.18 -24.47
C PRO A 39 32.10 15.69 -23.99
N GLN A 40 31.02 15.44 -24.73
CA GLN A 40 29.67 15.69 -24.26
C GLN A 40 29.47 14.95 -22.92
N PRO A 41 28.93 15.58 -21.88
CA PRO A 41 28.57 14.86 -20.67
C PRO A 41 27.70 13.67 -21.08
N GLN A 42 28.14 12.46 -20.74
CA GLN A 42 27.33 11.28 -20.91
C GLN A 42 26.08 11.50 -20.03
N PRO A 43 24.86 11.27 -20.54
CA PRO A 43 23.68 11.40 -19.71
C PRO A 43 23.85 10.51 -18.47
N ASP A 44 23.64 11.09 -17.30
CA ASP A 44 23.74 10.37 -16.04
C ASP A 44 22.82 9.15 -16.08
N LYS A 45 23.39 7.99 -15.78
CA LYS A 45 22.64 6.72 -15.76
C LYS A 45 21.56 6.82 -14.67
N PHE A 46 20.32 6.51 -15.03
CA PHE A 46 19.24 6.45 -14.06
C PHE A 46 19.55 5.43 -12.98
N THR A 47 19.42 5.81 -11.71
CA THR A 47 19.60 4.96 -10.53
C THR A 47 18.48 5.14 -9.55
N ILE A 48 18.24 4.14 -8.70
CA ILE A 48 17.25 4.15 -7.61
C ILE A 48 17.99 3.79 -6.32
N SER A 49 17.78 4.61 -5.28
CA SER A 49 18.14 4.27 -3.91
C SER A 49 16.91 3.71 -3.21
N ILE A 50 17.04 2.56 -2.56
CA ILE A 50 16.01 1.93 -1.74
C ILE A 50 16.52 1.90 -0.31
N GLU A 51 15.76 2.44 0.61
CA GLU A 51 16.07 2.48 2.03
C GLU A 51 14.88 1.91 2.81
N VAL A 52 15.15 1.03 3.78
CA VAL A 52 14.15 0.50 4.71
C VAL A 52 14.62 0.78 6.11
N THR A 53 13.81 1.53 6.88
CA THR A 53 14.09 1.93 8.26
C THR A 53 12.96 1.52 9.19
N ASP A 54 13.12 1.74 10.49
CA ASP A 54 12.11 1.50 11.52
C ASP A 54 11.52 0.08 11.46
N ILE A 55 12.40 -0.91 11.17
CA ILE A 55 12.02 -2.30 11.01
C ILE A 55 11.61 -2.88 12.36
N THR A 56 10.35 -3.23 12.49
CA THR A 56 9.78 -3.97 13.61
C THR A 56 9.37 -5.38 13.16
N ALA A 57 8.70 -6.13 14.03
CA ALA A 57 8.16 -7.44 13.69
C ALA A 57 7.04 -7.36 12.63
N TYR A 58 6.27 -6.27 12.62
CA TYR A 58 5.02 -6.16 11.88
C TYR A 58 4.97 -5.00 10.89
N LYS A 59 5.96 -4.11 10.91
CA LYS A 59 6.02 -2.96 10.01
C LYS A 59 7.45 -2.48 9.76
N ALA A 60 7.62 -1.72 8.67
CA ALA A 60 8.86 -1.03 8.34
C ALA A 60 8.54 0.21 7.49
N MET A 61 9.42 1.21 7.49
CA MET A 61 9.30 2.38 6.62
C MET A 61 10.15 2.18 5.36
N LEU A 62 9.52 2.15 4.19
CA LEU A 62 10.19 2.10 2.89
C LEU A 62 10.31 3.51 2.31
N THR A 63 11.51 3.86 1.84
CA THR A 63 11.74 5.08 1.05
C THR A 63 12.48 4.73 -0.23
N ILE A 64 11.95 5.18 -1.38
CA ILE A 64 12.56 5.01 -2.70
C ILE A 64 12.87 6.38 -3.27
N THR A 65 14.12 6.58 -3.70
CA THR A 65 14.59 7.85 -4.24
C THR A 65 15.26 7.61 -5.60
N PRO A 66 14.65 8.04 -6.72
CA PRO A 66 15.28 7.98 -8.03
C PRO A 66 16.31 9.11 -8.19
N SER A 67 17.33 8.90 -9.03
CA SER A 67 18.31 9.93 -9.37
C SER A 67 17.72 11.10 -10.18
N ASN A 68 16.53 10.94 -10.74
CA ASN A 68 15.83 11.95 -11.51
C ASN A 68 14.31 11.84 -11.24
N ASP A 69 13.75 12.87 -10.66
CA ASP A 69 12.34 12.94 -10.25
C ASP A 69 11.32 12.89 -11.43
N ARG A 70 11.80 13.08 -12.67
CA ARG A 70 10.93 13.04 -13.86
C ARG A 70 10.78 11.65 -14.46
N ASP A 71 11.71 10.76 -14.17
CA ASP A 71 11.68 9.41 -14.69
C ASP A 71 10.74 8.55 -13.85
N ARG A 72 9.99 7.70 -14.53
CA ARG A 72 9.05 6.78 -13.89
C ARG A 72 9.79 5.51 -13.52
N TYR A 73 9.41 4.95 -12.39
CA TYR A 73 9.89 3.64 -11.96
C TYR A 73 8.74 2.77 -11.48
N ALA A 74 8.91 1.46 -11.69
CA ALA A 74 8.06 0.43 -11.12
C ALA A 74 8.65 -0.04 -9.80
N CYS A 75 7.80 -0.36 -8.84
CA CYS A 75 8.19 -0.96 -7.57
C CYS A 75 7.25 -2.09 -7.19
N VAL A 76 7.81 -3.15 -6.61
CA VAL A 76 7.06 -4.23 -5.97
C VAL A 76 7.74 -4.62 -4.67
N PHE A 77 6.92 -4.94 -3.67
CA PHE A 77 7.31 -5.47 -2.38
C PHE A 77 6.76 -6.90 -2.25
N LEU A 78 7.63 -7.85 -1.92
CA LEU A 78 7.29 -9.28 -1.85
C LEU A 78 7.96 -9.92 -0.63
N SER A 79 7.37 -10.98 -0.06
CA SER A 79 8.15 -11.87 0.76
C SER A 79 9.24 -12.53 -0.10
N THR A 80 10.40 -12.81 0.49
CA THR A 80 11.53 -13.40 -0.26
C THR A 80 11.16 -14.74 -0.91
N GLU A 81 10.23 -15.48 -0.34
CA GLU A 81 9.71 -16.75 -0.89
C GLU A 81 8.84 -16.55 -2.13
N GLN A 82 8.20 -15.39 -2.27
CA GLN A 82 7.36 -15.05 -3.43
C GLN A 82 8.17 -14.50 -4.61
N VAL A 83 9.44 -14.13 -4.39
CA VAL A 83 10.30 -13.60 -5.46
C VAL A 83 10.50 -14.68 -6.52
N PRO A 84 10.21 -14.42 -7.80
CA PRO A 84 10.40 -15.39 -8.86
C PRO A 84 11.86 -15.85 -8.94
N VAL A 85 12.07 -17.15 -9.12
CA VAL A 85 13.40 -17.71 -9.36
C VAL A 85 13.65 -17.68 -10.87
N VAL A 86 14.55 -16.80 -11.32
CA VAL A 86 14.89 -16.59 -12.73
C VAL A 86 16.41 -16.40 -12.89
N ASP A 87 16.91 -16.55 -14.11
CA ASP A 87 18.35 -16.57 -14.38
C ASP A 87 18.99 -15.18 -14.51
N ASP A 88 18.19 -14.15 -14.80
CA ASP A 88 18.68 -12.79 -15.04
C ASP A 88 17.66 -11.69 -14.70
N ASP A 89 18.16 -10.46 -14.52
CA ASP A 89 17.36 -9.28 -14.16
C ASP A 89 16.30 -8.90 -15.20
N ALA A 90 16.59 -9.11 -16.49
CA ALA A 90 15.64 -8.76 -17.55
C ALA A 90 14.41 -9.67 -17.48
N THR A 91 14.63 -10.96 -17.27
CA THR A 91 13.55 -11.94 -17.05
C THR A 91 12.80 -11.65 -15.74
N MET A 92 13.49 -11.21 -14.69
CA MET A 92 12.87 -10.81 -13.43
C MET A 92 11.93 -9.60 -13.64
N MET A 93 12.41 -8.53 -14.27
CA MET A 93 11.60 -7.33 -14.52
C MET A 93 10.37 -7.64 -15.37
N GLN A 94 10.52 -8.52 -16.38
CA GLN A 94 9.39 -8.96 -17.18
C GLN A 94 8.37 -9.76 -16.36
N ALA A 95 8.83 -10.68 -15.51
CA ALA A 95 7.96 -11.44 -14.61
C ALA A 95 7.21 -10.54 -13.61
N ILE A 96 7.86 -9.47 -13.12
CA ILE A 96 7.21 -8.49 -12.23
C ILE A 96 6.09 -7.77 -12.98
N ILE A 97 6.33 -7.28 -14.19
CA ILE A 97 5.31 -6.57 -15.00
C ILE A 97 4.11 -7.48 -15.28
N GLU A 98 4.36 -8.74 -15.64
CA GLU A 98 3.30 -9.67 -16.06
C GLU A 98 2.45 -10.24 -14.92
N ARG A 99 3.04 -10.38 -13.71
CA ARG A 99 2.40 -11.14 -12.63
C ARG A 99 1.92 -10.30 -11.46
N TYR A 100 2.57 -9.16 -11.21
CA TYR A 100 2.35 -8.40 -9.97
C TYR A 100 1.73 -7.02 -10.17
N ASP A 101 1.53 -6.59 -11.44
CA ASP A 101 0.99 -5.25 -11.76
C ASP A 101 1.63 -4.15 -10.89
N PRO A 102 2.96 -3.93 -11.01
CA PRO A 102 3.72 -3.15 -10.05
C PRO A 102 3.23 -1.70 -9.99
N ALA A 103 3.24 -1.12 -8.80
CA ALA A 103 2.95 0.29 -8.63
C ALA A 103 3.98 1.16 -9.38
N ILE A 104 3.52 2.22 -10.02
CA ILE A 104 4.34 3.11 -10.85
C ILE A 104 4.41 4.50 -10.20
N PHE A 105 5.61 4.94 -9.92
CA PHE A 105 5.90 6.21 -9.25
C PHE A 105 6.83 7.11 -10.06
N ASN A 106 6.98 8.35 -9.61
CA ASN A 106 8.02 9.30 -10.01
C ASN A 106 8.40 10.17 -8.80
N GLY A 107 9.64 10.64 -8.75
CA GLY A 107 10.16 11.34 -7.56
C GLY A 107 10.33 10.42 -6.35
N THR A 108 10.72 11.00 -5.22
CA THR A 108 10.86 10.26 -3.97
C THR A 108 9.49 9.85 -3.44
N TRP A 109 9.38 8.57 -3.03
CA TRP A 109 8.17 8.01 -2.45
C TRP A 109 8.51 7.27 -1.16
N SER A 110 7.65 7.42 -0.15
CA SER A 110 7.79 6.75 1.14
C SER A 110 6.45 6.21 1.60
N GLU A 111 6.47 5.00 2.16
CA GLU A 111 5.27 4.32 2.70
C GLU A 111 5.65 3.39 3.84
N GLU A 112 4.75 3.23 4.80
CA GLU A 112 4.84 2.19 5.81
C GLU A 112 4.41 0.85 5.21
N LEU A 113 5.33 -0.11 5.22
CA LEU A 113 5.06 -1.49 4.84
C LEU A 113 4.38 -2.20 6.02
N THR A 114 3.12 -2.53 5.88
CA THR A 114 2.31 -3.22 6.90
C THR A 114 1.15 -3.99 6.24
N PRO A 115 0.74 -5.17 6.73
CA PRO A 115 1.37 -5.93 7.80
C PRO A 115 2.59 -6.72 7.32
N LEU A 116 3.61 -6.84 8.17
CA LEU A 116 4.70 -7.80 7.99
C LEU A 116 4.47 -9.00 8.90
N SER A 117 5.03 -10.16 8.51
CA SER A 117 5.15 -11.33 9.40
C SER A 117 6.47 -11.26 10.16
N PRO A 118 6.51 -11.62 11.45
CA PRO A 118 7.74 -11.61 12.23
C PRO A 118 8.82 -12.53 11.67
N ASN A 119 10.08 -12.13 11.84
CA ASN A 119 11.28 -12.91 11.43
C ASN A 119 11.20 -13.42 9.99
N THR A 120 10.61 -12.63 9.09
CA THR A 120 10.36 -13.00 7.70
C THR A 120 11.21 -12.15 6.77
N GLY A 121 11.82 -12.80 5.79
CA GLY A 121 12.60 -12.13 4.74
C GLY A 121 11.70 -11.46 3.70
N TYR A 122 12.03 -10.23 3.34
CA TYR A 122 11.33 -9.44 2.34
C TYR A 122 12.29 -8.87 1.31
N THR A 123 11.79 -8.63 0.12
CA THR A 123 12.53 -8.07 -1.00
C THR A 123 11.75 -6.93 -1.63
N VAL A 124 12.39 -5.78 -1.75
CA VAL A 124 11.92 -4.66 -2.58
C VAL A 124 12.65 -4.70 -3.90
N LEU A 125 11.89 -4.68 -4.99
CA LEU A 125 12.41 -4.66 -6.35
C LEU A 125 11.90 -3.41 -7.06
N ALA A 126 12.82 -2.62 -7.66
CA ALA A 126 12.46 -1.41 -8.38
C ALA A 126 13.30 -1.26 -9.67
N PHE A 127 12.73 -0.66 -10.70
CA PHE A 127 13.41 -0.39 -11.97
C PHE A 127 12.71 0.74 -12.73
N GLY A 128 13.47 1.47 -13.54
CA GLY A 128 12.91 2.48 -14.44
C GLY A 128 12.01 1.82 -15.49
N ILE A 129 10.86 2.47 -15.79
CA ILE A 129 9.87 1.92 -16.72
C ILE A 129 9.27 2.99 -17.63
N GLN A 130 9.03 2.63 -18.90
CA GLN A 130 8.29 3.42 -19.85
C GLN A 130 7.38 2.51 -20.69
N LYS A 131 6.05 2.72 -20.59
CA LYS A 131 5.06 1.93 -21.35
C LYS A 131 5.31 0.41 -21.26
N ASP A 132 5.35 -0.10 -20.04
CA ASP A 132 5.56 -1.52 -19.73
C ASP A 132 6.89 -2.10 -20.23
N THR A 133 7.87 -1.24 -20.49
CA THR A 133 9.22 -1.64 -20.91
C THR A 133 10.24 -1.13 -19.89
N PRO A 134 11.09 -2.00 -19.30
CA PRO A 134 12.17 -1.59 -18.42
C PRO A 134 13.14 -0.64 -19.14
N THR A 135 13.57 0.43 -18.46
CA THR A 135 14.50 1.44 -18.97
C THR A 135 15.80 1.55 -18.18
N SER A 136 15.92 0.79 -17.11
CA SER A 136 17.12 0.71 -16.26
C SER A 136 17.47 -0.73 -15.91
N GLU A 137 18.54 -0.91 -15.17
CA GLU A 137 18.81 -2.15 -14.44
C GLU A 137 17.81 -2.35 -13.31
N LEU A 138 17.75 -3.56 -12.76
CA LEU A 138 16.97 -3.91 -11.58
C LEU A 138 17.71 -3.46 -10.30
N PHE A 139 17.00 -2.76 -9.41
CA PHE A 139 17.46 -2.41 -8.07
C PHE A 139 16.76 -3.31 -7.08
N ARG A 140 17.52 -3.87 -6.15
CA ARG A 140 17.03 -4.84 -5.17
C ARG A 140 17.50 -4.45 -3.77
N TYR A 141 16.60 -4.57 -2.81
CA TYR A 141 16.90 -4.41 -1.39
C TYR A 141 16.22 -5.54 -0.61
N ASP A 142 17.02 -6.32 0.11
CA ASP A 142 16.54 -7.41 0.95
C ASP A 142 16.65 -7.01 2.42
N PHE A 143 15.62 -7.30 3.19
CA PHE A 143 15.64 -7.12 4.65
C PHE A 143 14.87 -8.24 5.33
N THR A 144 15.02 -8.33 6.64
CA THR A 144 14.25 -9.27 7.47
C THR A 144 13.55 -8.47 8.55
N SER A 145 12.25 -8.69 8.73
CA SER A 145 11.50 -8.13 9.85
C SER A 145 12.06 -8.63 11.20
N ALA A 146 11.86 -7.86 12.25
CA ALA A 146 12.31 -8.25 13.58
C ALA A 146 11.56 -9.50 14.08
N GLU A 147 12.14 -10.20 15.06
CA GLU A 147 11.39 -11.18 15.83
C GLU A 147 10.28 -10.49 16.63
N ALA A 148 9.13 -11.15 16.78
CA ALA A 148 8.07 -10.65 17.64
C ALA A 148 8.53 -10.63 19.10
N GLY A 149 8.39 -9.50 19.77
CA GLY A 149 8.53 -9.39 21.20
C GLY A 149 7.30 -9.92 21.93
N GLU A 150 7.40 -10.09 23.25
CA GLU A 150 6.22 -10.38 24.08
C GLU A 150 5.39 -9.11 24.23
N CYS A 151 4.14 -9.14 23.75
CA CYS A 151 3.21 -8.02 23.91
C CYS A 151 2.84 -7.84 25.39
N LYS A 152 2.93 -6.60 25.87
CA LYS A 152 2.60 -6.23 27.25
C LYS A 152 1.10 -6.03 27.48
N VAL A 153 0.33 -5.89 26.39
CA VAL A 153 -1.11 -5.68 26.39
C VAL A 153 -1.83 -6.99 26.04
N LYS A 154 -2.96 -7.25 26.69
CA LYS A 154 -3.86 -8.37 26.38
C LYS A 154 -5.29 -7.85 26.31
N ILE A 155 -6.07 -8.39 25.38
CA ILE A 155 -7.52 -8.19 25.39
C ILE A 155 -8.11 -9.06 26.50
N GLU A 156 -8.86 -8.48 27.40
CA GLU A 156 -9.57 -9.16 28.48
C GLU A 156 -11.01 -9.51 28.06
N SER A 157 -11.66 -8.61 27.32
CA SER A 157 -12.99 -8.85 26.74
C SER A 157 -13.24 -7.97 25.52
N ILE A 158 -14.11 -8.43 24.63
CA ILE A 158 -14.77 -7.68 23.58
C ILE A 158 -16.26 -7.93 23.76
N ASP A 159 -16.98 -6.91 24.21
CA ASP A 159 -18.37 -7.03 24.63
C ASP A 159 -19.29 -6.21 23.71
N LEU A 160 -20.34 -6.83 23.16
CA LEU A 160 -21.45 -6.12 22.56
C LEU A 160 -22.31 -5.51 23.67
N VAL A 161 -22.24 -4.18 23.82
CA VAL A 161 -22.92 -3.47 24.92
C VAL A 161 -24.26 -2.88 24.53
N LYS A 162 -24.44 -2.56 23.23
CA LYS A 162 -25.69 -2.04 22.68
C LYS A 162 -25.91 -2.58 21.27
N LEU A 163 -27.18 -2.75 20.90
CA LEU A 163 -27.61 -3.11 19.57
C LEU A 163 -28.80 -2.23 19.17
N PHE A 164 -28.77 -1.68 17.95
CA PHE A 164 -29.83 -0.80 17.45
C PHE A 164 -30.30 -1.25 16.07
N ASP A 165 -31.62 -1.23 15.83
CA ASP A 165 -32.16 -1.44 14.49
C ASP A 165 -31.87 -0.21 13.59
N SER A 166 -31.21 -0.43 12.45
CA SER A 166 -30.79 0.65 11.56
C SER A 166 -31.96 1.44 10.98
N ARG A 167 -33.11 0.79 10.76
CA ARG A 167 -34.32 1.43 10.22
C ARG A 167 -34.95 2.36 11.25
N GLU A 168 -34.85 2.02 12.54
CA GLU A 168 -35.36 2.87 13.62
C GLU A 168 -34.45 4.10 13.80
N ILE A 169 -33.12 3.95 13.67
CA ILE A 169 -32.19 5.10 13.65
C ILE A 169 -32.55 6.04 12.49
N VAL A 170 -32.69 5.53 11.28
CA VAL A 170 -33.03 6.32 10.08
C VAL A 170 -34.39 6.98 10.19
N ALA A 171 -35.36 6.35 10.87
CA ALA A 171 -36.67 6.94 11.12
C ALA A 171 -36.60 8.15 12.04
N LEU A 172 -35.68 8.17 13.01
CA LEU A 172 -35.43 9.30 13.91
C LEU A 172 -34.57 10.39 13.27
N ASP A 173 -33.55 10.01 12.50
CA ASP A 173 -32.70 10.95 11.76
C ASP A 173 -32.40 10.43 10.35
N PRO A 174 -33.09 10.92 9.31
CA PRO A 174 -32.89 10.52 7.93
C PRO A 174 -31.49 10.83 7.36
N SER A 175 -30.66 11.63 8.03
CA SER A 175 -29.29 11.89 7.58
C SER A 175 -28.41 10.63 7.57
N TYR A 176 -28.75 9.62 8.36
CA TYR A 176 -28.09 8.32 8.40
C TYR A 176 -28.51 7.34 7.27
N ALA A 177 -29.51 7.69 6.46
CA ALA A 177 -30.07 6.78 5.46
C ALA A 177 -29.03 6.22 4.47
N ASN A 178 -28.05 7.03 4.06
CA ASN A 178 -27.01 6.57 3.15
C ASN A 178 -25.95 5.71 3.86
N ALA A 179 -25.58 6.06 5.08
CA ALA A 179 -24.56 5.33 5.84
C ALA A 179 -25.07 3.94 6.27
N LEU A 180 -26.39 3.81 6.52
CA LEU A 180 -27.02 2.59 7.00
C LEU A 180 -27.83 1.85 5.93
N ALA A 181 -27.66 2.19 4.63
CA ALA A 181 -28.50 1.66 3.55
C ALA A 181 -28.45 0.12 3.43
N GLU A 182 -27.32 -0.48 3.76
CA GLU A 182 -27.09 -1.93 3.66
C GLU A 182 -26.87 -2.59 5.03
N CYS A 183 -27.15 -1.87 6.11
CA CYS A 183 -26.96 -2.27 7.48
C CYS A 183 -28.31 -2.68 8.09
N GLU A 184 -28.40 -3.87 8.69
CA GLU A 184 -29.63 -4.29 9.40
C GLU A 184 -29.66 -3.80 10.83
N CYS A 185 -28.53 -3.86 11.52
CA CYS A 185 -28.37 -3.36 12.88
C CYS A 185 -27.00 -2.71 13.09
N VAL A 186 -26.91 -1.88 14.10
CA VAL A 186 -25.70 -1.19 14.54
C VAL A 186 -25.35 -1.64 15.94
N ALA A 187 -24.13 -2.14 16.11
CA ALA A 187 -23.59 -2.58 17.39
C ALA A 187 -22.67 -1.52 18.01
N ILE A 188 -22.77 -1.31 19.32
CA ILE A 188 -21.73 -0.67 20.11
C ILE A 188 -20.94 -1.76 20.81
N VAL A 189 -19.64 -1.78 20.54
CA VAL A 189 -18.71 -2.78 21.06
C VAL A 189 -17.72 -2.09 21.99
N GLU A 190 -17.56 -2.60 23.19
CA GLU A 190 -16.54 -2.16 24.15
C GLU A 190 -15.47 -3.23 24.32
N MET A 191 -14.21 -2.80 24.25
CA MET A 191 -13.06 -3.66 24.46
C MET A 191 -12.37 -3.31 25.78
N LYS A 192 -11.98 -4.32 26.54
CA LYS A 192 -11.17 -4.17 27.74
C LYS A 192 -9.82 -4.79 27.55
N THR A 193 -8.80 -4.01 27.84
CA THR A 193 -7.40 -4.42 27.75
C THR A 193 -6.73 -4.38 29.12
N SER A 194 -5.75 -5.25 29.34
CA SER A 194 -5.00 -5.36 30.61
C SER A 194 -4.20 -4.10 30.94
N VAL A 195 -3.82 -3.33 29.92
CA VAL A 195 -3.15 -2.03 29.99
C VAL A 195 -3.83 -1.15 28.96
N PRO A 196 -4.11 0.14 29.23
CA PRO A 196 -4.69 1.04 28.24
C PRO A 196 -3.85 1.07 26.95
N THR A 197 -4.54 0.96 25.81
CA THR A 197 -3.96 1.09 24.46
C THR A 197 -5.05 1.63 23.53
N ASP A 198 -4.63 2.39 22.53
CA ASP A 198 -5.50 2.89 21.47
C ASP A 198 -5.33 2.03 20.19
N ASN A 199 -4.55 0.95 20.28
CA ASN A 199 -4.21 0.09 19.15
C ASN A 199 -4.81 -1.31 19.35
N VAL A 200 -6.11 -1.46 19.05
CA VAL A 200 -6.80 -2.74 19.04
C VAL A 200 -7.32 -3.01 17.64
N TYR A 201 -6.88 -4.09 17.06
CA TYR A 201 -7.38 -4.61 15.79
C TYR A 201 -8.45 -5.63 16.12
N PHE A 202 -9.69 -5.44 15.69
CA PHE A 202 -10.74 -6.40 15.95
C PHE A 202 -11.78 -6.38 14.83
N TRP A 203 -12.49 -7.52 14.73
CA TRP A 203 -13.61 -7.66 13.82
C TRP A 203 -14.58 -8.72 14.36
N TRP A 204 -15.78 -8.78 13.76
CA TRP A 204 -16.70 -9.86 13.99
C TRP A 204 -16.67 -10.87 12.84
N TYR A 205 -16.84 -12.15 13.17
CA TYR A 205 -16.80 -13.25 12.24
C TYR A 205 -17.97 -14.20 12.48
N GLU A 206 -18.36 -14.94 11.45
CA GLU A 206 -19.32 -16.02 11.59
C GLU A 206 -18.66 -17.25 12.22
N GLU A 207 -19.34 -17.92 13.17
CA GLU A 207 -18.76 -19.03 13.96
C GLU A 207 -18.24 -20.19 13.08
N TRP A 208 -18.91 -20.47 11.96
CA TRP A 208 -18.49 -21.54 11.05
C TRP A 208 -17.07 -21.32 10.49
N MET A 209 -16.59 -20.09 10.43
CA MET A 209 -15.26 -19.77 9.93
C MET A 209 -14.16 -20.40 10.80
N THR A 210 -14.41 -20.65 12.09
CA THR A 210 -13.45 -21.31 12.99
C THR A 210 -13.15 -22.76 12.58
N ALA A 211 -14.02 -23.41 11.82
CA ALA A 211 -13.81 -24.76 11.31
C ALA A 211 -13.01 -24.79 10.00
N GLU A 212 -12.96 -23.67 9.27
CA GLU A 212 -12.33 -23.60 7.93
C GLU A 212 -11.01 -22.85 7.94
N TYR A 213 -10.82 -21.88 8.84
CA TYR A 213 -9.65 -21.00 8.91
C TYR A 213 -8.79 -21.29 10.15
N SER A 214 -7.48 -21.15 9.98
CA SER A 214 -6.52 -21.25 11.10
C SER A 214 -6.50 -19.97 11.92
N GLU A 215 -5.98 -20.04 13.15
CA GLU A 215 -5.72 -18.86 13.98
C GLU A 215 -4.81 -17.85 13.28
N GLU A 216 -3.81 -18.32 12.54
CA GLU A 216 -2.91 -17.48 11.74
C GLU A 216 -3.68 -16.70 10.65
N ALA A 217 -4.65 -17.32 9.98
CA ALA A 217 -5.47 -16.65 8.97
C ALA A 217 -6.33 -15.53 9.59
N PHE A 218 -6.92 -15.75 10.77
CA PHE A 218 -7.61 -14.69 11.51
C PHE A 218 -6.64 -13.59 11.94
N PHE A 219 -5.43 -13.92 12.37
CA PHE A 219 -4.41 -12.95 12.75
C PHE A 219 -4.04 -12.05 11.58
N GLU A 220 -3.77 -12.63 10.42
CA GLU A 220 -3.43 -11.87 9.21
C GLU A 220 -4.60 -10.99 8.75
N ASP A 221 -5.84 -11.52 8.79
CA ASP A 221 -7.03 -10.77 8.41
C ASP A 221 -7.26 -9.56 9.34
N LEU A 222 -7.13 -9.74 10.66
CA LEU A 222 -7.27 -8.66 11.63
C LEU A 222 -6.29 -7.50 11.38
N LEU A 223 -5.08 -7.78 10.94
CA LEU A 223 -4.08 -6.76 10.64
C LEU A 223 -4.38 -5.93 9.37
N LEU A 224 -5.37 -6.32 8.57
CA LEU A 224 -5.84 -5.54 7.41
C LEU A 224 -6.76 -4.38 7.82
N TYR A 225 -7.29 -4.40 9.04
CA TYR A 225 -8.12 -3.32 9.57
C TYR A 225 -7.24 -2.24 10.21
N GLU A 226 -7.75 -1.02 10.27
CA GLU A 226 -7.11 0.03 11.06
C GLU A 226 -7.33 -0.25 12.55
N PRO A 227 -6.32 -0.01 13.40
CA PRO A 227 -6.50 -0.13 14.84
C PRO A 227 -7.52 0.90 15.33
N THR A 228 -8.22 0.57 16.37
CA THR A 228 -9.28 1.40 16.96
C THR A 228 -9.09 1.57 18.46
N ASP A 229 -9.82 2.54 19.00
CA ASP A 229 -9.99 2.74 20.44
C ASP A 229 -10.77 1.59 21.09
N THR A 230 -10.93 1.64 22.38
CA THR A 230 -11.64 0.64 23.17
C THR A 230 -13.17 0.66 23.04
N VAL A 231 -13.74 1.58 22.26
CA VAL A 231 -15.18 1.64 21.94
C VAL A 231 -15.37 1.86 20.46
N GLU A 232 -16.14 1.01 19.81
CA GLU A 232 -16.38 1.08 18.37
C GLU A 232 -17.88 0.98 18.05
N VAL A 233 -18.28 1.61 16.95
CA VAL A 233 -19.63 1.51 16.37
C VAL A 233 -19.51 0.81 15.03
N MET A 234 -20.16 -0.34 14.90
CA MET A 234 -20.03 -1.17 13.70
C MET A 234 -21.38 -1.65 13.19
N ASP A 235 -21.43 -1.90 11.89
CA ASP A 235 -22.57 -2.51 11.23
C ASP A 235 -22.53 -4.04 11.38
N MET A 236 -23.73 -4.60 11.61
CA MET A 236 -23.93 -6.05 11.70
C MET A 236 -25.27 -6.43 11.06
N TYR A 237 -25.54 -7.74 10.95
CA TYR A 237 -26.84 -8.26 10.54
C TYR A 237 -27.42 -9.17 11.60
N TYR A 238 -28.72 -9.36 11.51
CA TYR A 238 -29.40 -10.30 12.38
C TYR A 238 -29.09 -11.74 11.97
N SER A 239 -29.00 -12.62 12.95
CA SER A 239 -28.93 -14.06 12.72
C SER A 239 -30.21 -14.54 12.02
N MET A 240 -30.07 -15.33 10.97
CA MET A 240 -31.23 -15.90 10.27
C MET A 240 -31.90 -17.02 11.07
N ASN A 241 -31.12 -17.71 11.92
CA ASN A 241 -31.55 -18.78 12.81
C ASN A 241 -30.57 -18.93 13.97
N ASP A 242 -30.85 -19.85 14.91
CA ASP A 242 -30.03 -20.08 16.11
C ASP A 242 -28.63 -20.68 15.81
N GLU A 243 -28.42 -21.21 14.60
CA GLU A 243 -27.13 -21.76 14.16
C GLU A 243 -26.24 -20.67 13.50
N ASP A 244 -26.83 -19.55 13.12
CA ASP A 244 -26.16 -18.40 12.53
C ASP A 244 -25.60 -17.52 13.63
N ARG A 245 -24.40 -17.85 14.10
CA ARG A 245 -23.75 -17.24 15.26
C ARG A 245 -22.52 -16.46 14.83
N PHE A 246 -22.28 -15.38 15.54
CA PHE A 246 -21.14 -14.50 15.37
C PHE A 246 -20.23 -14.56 16.60
N PHE A 247 -18.96 -14.23 16.42
CA PHE A 247 -18.04 -13.96 17.52
C PHE A 247 -17.15 -12.78 17.18
N PHE A 248 -16.61 -12.13 18.20
CA PHE A 248 -15.55 -11.14 18.02
C PHE A 248 -14.19 -11.81 18.15
N ALA A 249 -13.25 -11.41 17.28
CA ALA A 249 -11.84 -11.70 17.46
C ALA A 249 -11.05 -10.39 17.46
N GLY A 250 -9.93 -10.37 18.19
CA GLY A 250 -9.11 -9.16 18.26
C GLY A 250 -7.68 -9.41 18.70
N ILE A 251 -6.83 -8.44 18.39
CA ILE A 251 -5.41 -8.38 18.74
C ILE A 251 -5.13 -7.00 19.31
N ALA A 252 -4.43 -6.92 20.43
CA ALA A 252 -3.93 -5.66 20.96
C ALA A 252 -2.46 -5.45 20.54
N GLU A 253 -2.06 -4.20 20.36
CA GLU A 253 -0.69 -3.81 20.11
C GLU A 253 -0.17 -2.96 21.27
N ASP A 254 1.08 -3.20 21.68
CA ASP A 254 1.77 -2.38 22.67
C ASP A 254 2.56 -1.23 22.01
N ASP A 255 3.11 -0.33 22.86
CA ASP A 255 3.88 0.85 22.40
C ASP A 255 5.15 0.47 21.61
N GLU A 256 5.62 -0.78 21.69
CA GLU A 256 6.77 -1.29 20.95
C GLU A 256 6.35 -1.94 19.61
N GLY A 257 5.05 -2.00 19.34
CA GLY A 257 4.47 -2.60 18.13
C GLY A 257 4.30 -4.11 18.19
N ASN A 258 4.53 -4.74 19.38
CA ASN A 258 4.29 -6.16 19.54
C ASN A 258 2.79 -6.45 19.61
N LYS A 259 2.38 -7.55 19.01
CA LYS A 259 0.97 -7.99 18.98
C LYS A 259 0.70 -9.03 20.07
N SER A 260 -0.47 -8.94 20.68
CA SER A 260 -0.96 -9.98 21.59
C SER A 260 -1.32 -11.26 20.85
N PRO A 261 -1.45 -12.41 21.54
CA PRO A 261 -2.23 -13.51 21.02
C PRO A 261 -3.65 -13.05 20.65
N ILE A 262 -4.27 -13.74 19.68
CA ILE A 262 -5.66 -13.43 19.32
C ILE A 262 -6.56 -13.74 20.51
N TYR A 263 -7.45 -12.82 20.79
CA TYR A 263 -8.61 -13.03 21.62
C TYR A 263 -9.78 -13.53 20.75
N PHE A 264 -10.43 -14.61 21.17
CA PHE A 264 -11.67 -15.11 20.59
C PHE A 264 -12.78 -14.97 21.63
N GLY A 265 -13.80 -14.20 21.29
CA GLY A 265 -14.98 -14.04 22.12
C GLY A 265 -15.91 -15.25 22.08
N GLU A 266 -16.85 -15.34 23.02
CA GLU A 266 -17.90 -16.36 22.99
C GLU A 266 -18.87 -16.09 21.83
N PRO A 267 -19.30 -17.11 21.09
CA PRO A 267 -20.25 -16.94 20.01
C PRO A 267 -21.63 -16.50 20.50
N PHE A 268 -22.27 -15.59 19.76
CA PHE A 268 -23.59 -15.02 20.06
C PHE A 268 -24.48 -14.98 18.81
N THR A 269 -25.78 -14.79 19.02
CA THR A 269 -26.76 -14.52 17.96
C THR A 269 -27.29 -13.09 18.11
N LEU A 270 -27.73 -12.51 17.00
CA LEU A 270 -28.34 -11.18 16.95
C LEU A 270 -29.80 -11.28 16.47
N SER A 271 -30.71 -10.66 17.17
CA SER A 271 -32.09 -10.54 16.73
C SER A 271 -32.64 -9.15 16.97
N LYS A 272 -33.70 -8.81 16.24
CA LYS A 272 -34.35 -7.50 16.37
C LYS A 272 -34.92 -7.28 17.79
N GLU A 273 -35.34 -8.34 18.47
CA GLU A 273 -35.89 -8.28 19.82
C GLU A 273 -34.86 -7.88 20.88
N GLN A 274 -33.58 -8.01 20.55
CA GLN A 274 -32.44 -7.62 21.40
C GLN A 274 -32.09 -6.14 21.26
N CYS A 275 -32.67 -5.41 20.28
CA CYS A 275 -32.32 -4.02 20.03
C CYS A 275 -32.74 -3.11 21.19
N ASP A 276 -31.84 -2.22 21.55
CA ASP A 276 -32.07 -1.09 22.45
C ASP A 276 -32.91 0.02 21.76
N PRO A 277 -33.54 0.94 22.51
CA PRO A 277 -34.23 2.09 21.92
C PRO A 277 -33.30 2.93 21.05
N ALA A 278 -33.73 3.20 19.81
CA ALA A 278 -32.85 3.90 18.80
C ALA A 278 -32.46 5.32 19.25
N GLU A 279 -33.20 5.98 20.17
CA GLU A 279 -32.83 7.27 20.72
C GLU A 279 -31.50 7.23 21.50
N GLU A 280 -31.17 6.09 22.11
CA GLU A 280 -29.91 5.91 22.84
C GLU A 280 -28.67 5.91 21.90
N PHE A 281 -28.83 5.51 20.64
CA PHE A 281 -27.75 5.53 19.64
C PHE A 281 -27.08 6.90 19.56
N PHE A 282 -27.88 7.98 19.57
CA PHE A 282 -27.37 9.34 19.43
C PHE A 282 -26.54 9.82 20.64
N THR A 283 -26.64 9.16 21.79
CA THR A 283 -25.76 9.43 22.94
C THR A 283 -24.33 8.97 22.70
N TYR A 284 -24.15 7.85 22.00
CA TYR A 284 -22.84 7.32 21.67
C TYR A 284 -22.15 8.12 20.56
N VAL A 285 -22.90 8.49 19.53
CA VAL A 285 -22.36 9.21 18.37
C VAL A 285 -22.08 10.69 18.69
N ASN A 286 -22.95 11.37 19.44
CA ASN A 286 -22.81 12.81 19.73
C ASN A 286 -21.81 13.13 20.86
N ASN A 287 -21.49 12.18 21.75
CA ASN A 287 -20.55 12.38 22.84
C ASN A 287 -19.07 12.18 22.46
N GLY A 288 -18.77 11.99 21.17
CA GLY A 288 -17.40 11.85 20.68
C GLY A 288 -16.74 10.51 21.02
N SER A 289 -17.48 9.56 21.60
CA SER A 289 -17.01 8.18 21.83
C SER A 289 -16.92 7.38 20.52
N ALA A 290 -17.49 7.91 19.43
CA ALA A 290 -17.42 7.33 18.11
C ALA A 290 -17.11 8.44 17.10
N ASN A 291 -15.82 8.79 16.96
CA ASN A 291 -15.39 9.83 16.02
C ASN A 291 -15.43 9.39 14.56
N THR A 292 -15.84 8.16 14.26
CA THR A 292 -15.90 7.70 12.88
C THR A 292 -16.99 6.65 12.72
N PHE A 293 -18.16 7.08 12.24
CA PHE A 293 -19.12 6.17 11.64
C PHE A 293 -18.50 5.68 10.34
N ILE A 294 -17.62 4.70 10.42
CA ILE A 294 -17.04 4.05 9.24
C ILE A 294 -17.83 2.77 9.05
N VAL A 295 -18.75 2.81 8.09
CA VAL A 295 -19.13 1.60 7.39
C VAL A 295 -17.87 1.18 6.62
N LYS A 296 -16.99 0.40 7.26
CA LYS A 296 -15.81 -0.18 6.62
C LYS A 296 -16.33 -1.37 5.81
N ARG A 297 -16.35 -1.23 4.49
CA ARG A 297 -16.46 -2.31 3.53
C ARG A 297 -15.10 -2.69 3.00
#